data_f5b78ab84852cdd24b761498d0a797f2
#
_entry.id   f5b78ab84852cdd24b761498d0a797f2
#
_cell.length_a   1.000
_cell.length_b   1.000
_cell.length_c   1.000
_cell.angle_alpha   90.00
_cell.angle_beta   90.00
_cell.angle_gamma   90.00
#
_symmetry.space_group_name_H-M   'P 1'
#
loop_
_entity.id
_entity.type
_entity.pdbx_description
1 polymer ?
#
loop_
_entity_poly.entity_id
_entity_poly.type
_entity_poly.pdbx_seq_one_letter_code
_entity_poly.pdbx_strand_id
1 'polypeptide(L)'
;MAESVVHGAGVVLPPEGTGPAESWFDHRARLGRGYKYLPPACQYLLAAARTALEASGRGPDPHAPHTVTAAAPELRGAVVGTNSAVAALHEAIDDTVRREGASALSPMTVPYFSVNLVAGRLSTEHLLKGFNLTVTSPRVAGVEALHLAALELAAGRAAVTLAGAAEAPDPRAGDAEPEAGAALFVLRPGGGPVPAGGAVLRTVLRFVPPSAPAVAEGRRRALDSVRQALDALRADGPAPDEVELLADPSPVGDAVADALRSWCADLAPVSMCRSGARAGALAPVVRLAARPLAAGAGRRLVVTASRAGNLAFATAHTPEHTD
;
A
#
# COMPACT_ATOMS: atom_id res chain seq x y z
N MET A 1 -17.08 3.86 0.54
CA MET A 1 -15.96 4.58 -0.07
C MET A 1 -15.28 5.41 1.01
N ALA A 2 -13.95 5.47 1.00
CA ALA A 2 -13.19 6.34 1.89
C ALA A 2 -12.33 7.29 1.03
N GLU A 3 -12.21 8.55 1.48
CA GLU A 3 -11.47 9.60 0.78
C GLU A 3 -10.42 10.22 1.70
N SER A 4 -9.27 10.56 1.14
CA SER A 4 -8.22 11.31 1.81
C SER A 4 -7.46 12.18 0.81
N VAL A 5 -6.73 13.18 1.32
CA VAL A 5 -5.84 14.03 0.54
C VAL A 5 -4.39 13.57 0.74
N VAL A 6 -3.69 13.30 -0.35
CA VAL A 6 -2.26 12.99 -0.36
C VAL A 6 -1.47 14.31 -0.33
N HIS A 7 -0.64 14.48 0.69
CA HIS A 7 0.25 15.63 0.85
C HIS A 7 1.69 15.35 0.42
N GLY A 8 2.07 14.08 0.32
CA GLY A 8 3.35 13.64 -0.16
C GLY A 8 3.37 12.12 -0.32
N ALA A 9 4.22 11.64 -1.21
CA ALA A 9 4.44 10.22 -1.42
C ALA A 9 5.94 9.93 -1.51
N GLY A 10 6.33 8.76 -1.02
CA GLY A 10 7.69 8.25 -1.14
C GLY A 10 7.67 6.80 -1.58
N VAL A 11 8.54 6.49 -2.53
CA VAL A 11 8.69 5.15 -3.10
C VAL A 11 10.15 4.75 -3.05
N VAL A 12 10.39 3.53 -2.58
CA VAL A 12 11.72 2.90 -2.52
C VAL A 12 11.60 1.51 -3.13
N LEU A 13 12.21 1.33 -4.29
CA LEU A 13 12.17 0.08 -5.05
C LEU A 13 13.59 -0.32 -5.48
N PRO A 14 13.84 -1.60 -5.73
CA PRO A 14 15.07 -2.03 -6.37
C PRO A 14 15.18 -1.40 -7.76
N PRO A 15 16.41 -1.09 -8.23
CA PRO A 15 16.66 -0.72 -9.62
C PRO A 15 16.15 -1.81 -10.59
N GLU A 16 15.74 -1.40 -11.80
CA GLU A 16 15.35 -2.35 -12.83
C GLU A 16 16.49 -3.35 -13.11
N GLY A 17 16.12 -4.63 -13.26
CA GLY A 17 17.08 -5.71 -13.50
C GLY A 17 17.79 -6.25 -12.24
N THR A 18 17.50 -5.72 -11.05
CA THR A 18 18.05 -6.25 -9.79
C THR A 18 17.46 -7.63 -9.49
N GLY A 19 18.33 -8.62 -9.32
CA GLY A 19 17.91 -9.96 -8.90
C GLY A 19 17.42 -9.99 -7.44
N PRO A 20 16.53 -10.94 -7.09
CA PRO A 20 15.95 -11.02 -5.74
C PRO A 20 16.97 -11.27 -4.63
N ALA A 21 18.13 -11.83 -4.95
CA ALA A 21 19.22 -12.11 -4.02
C ALA A 21 20.23 -10.95 -3.88
N GLU A 22 20.11 -9.90 -4.70
CA GLU A 22 21.07 -8.80 -4.69
C GLU A 22 20.76 -7.80 -3.59
N SER A 23 21.82 -7.38 -2.87
CA SER A 23 21.73 -6.30 -1.88
C SER A 23 21.75 -4.94 -2.59
N TRP A 24 20.57 -4.43 -2.93
CA TRP A 24 20.39 -3.15 -3.62
C TRP A 24 20.22 -1.96 -2.69
N PHE A 25 19.87 -2.19 -1.42
CA PHE A 25 19.53 -1.14 -0.48
C PHE A 25 20.64 -0.90 0.55
N ASP A 26 21.31 0.22 0.44
CA ASP A 26 22.25 0.68 1.45
C ASP A 26 21.51 1.48 2.55
N HIS A 27 21.16 0.78 3.64
CA HIS A 27 20.50 1.39 4.79
C HIS A 27 21.36 2.48 5.46
N ARG A 28 22.68 2.36 5.41
CA ARG A 28 23.58 3.33 6.05
C ARG A 28 23.61 4.66 5.30
N ALA A 29 23.63 4.61 3.97
CA ALA A 29 23.52 5.79 3.13
C ALA A 29 22.14 6.44 3.22
N ARG A 30 21.07 5.63 3.25
CA ARG A 30 19.67 6.11 3.22
C ARG A 30 19.14 6.53 4.60
N LEU A 31 19.51 5.83 5.67
CA LEU A 31 18.93 6.01 7.01
C LEU A 31 19.95 6.46 8.05
N GLY A 32 21.24 6.19 7.83
CA GLY A 32 22.30 6.46 8.79
C GLY A 32 22.62 5.23 9.68
N ARG A 33 23.15 5.48 10.88
CA ARG A 33 23.54 4.41 11.83
C ARG A 33 22.32 3.95 12.64
N GLY A 34 22.35 2.71 13.15
CA GLY A 34 21.34 2.15 14.06
C GLY A 34 20.27 1.28 13.40
N TYR A 35 20.22 1.20 12.06
CA TYR A 35 19.16 0.47 11.34
C TYR A 35 19.59 -0.92 10.83
N LYS A 36 20.84 -1.33 11.05
CA LYS A 36 21.42 -2.57 10.49
C LYS A 36 20.61 -3.84 10.81
N TYR A 37 20.04 -3.92 12.00
CA TYR A 37 19.35 -5.12 12.48
C TYR A 37 17.85 -5.13 12.20
N LEU A 38 17.30 -4.07 11.60
CA LEU A 38 15.91 -4.05 11.20
C LEU A 38 15.69 -4.96 9.99
N PRO A 39 14.55 -5.68 9.93
CA PRO A 39 14.14 -6.38 8.71
C PRO A 39 14.16 -5.45 7.49
N PRO A 40 14.52 -5.96 6.30
CA PRO A 40 14.65 -5.13 5.10
C PRO A 40 13.41 -4.28 4.80
N ALA A 41 12.20 -4.85 4.90
CA ALA A 41 10.96 -4.10 4.69
C ALA A 41 10.80 -2.89 5.63
N CYS A 42 11.25 -3.00 6.88
CA CYS A 42 11.26 -1.86 7.80
C CYS A 42 12.22 -0.77 7.34
N GLN A 43 13.40 -1.16 6.83
CA GLN A 43 14.38 -0.20 6.30
C GLN A 43 13.84 0.53 5.07
N TYR A 44 13.21 -0.19 4.15
CA TYR A 44 12.56 0.37 2.96
C TYR A 44 11.46 1.34 3.35
N LEU A 45 10.59 0.95 4.30
CA LEU A 45 9.49 1.77 4.78
C LEU A 45 9.95 3.08 5.39
N LEU A 46 10.99 3.04 6.25
CA LEU A 46 11.53 4.26 6.86
C LEU A 46 12.15 5.19 5.82
N ALA A 47 12.82 4.66 4.81
CA ALA A 47 13.34 5.46 3.71
C ALA A 47 12.22 6.07 2.86
N ALA A 48 11.17 5.30 2.55
CA ALA A 48 9.99 5.81 1.85
C ALA A 48 9.26 6.90 2.65
N ALA A 49 9.18 6.74 3.99
CA ALA A 49 8.59 7.75 4.87
C ALA A 49 9.33 9.07 4.82
N ARG A 50 10.67 9.05 4.87
CA ARG A 50 11.49 10.27 4.72
C ARG A 50 11.20 10.98 3.41
N THR A 51 11.22 10.25 2.29
CA THR A 51 10.89 10.81 0.97
C THR A 51 9.48 11.37 0.92
N ALA A 52 8.47 10.70 1.50
CA ALA A 52 7.10 11.17 1.54
C ALA A 52 6.95 12.47 2.36
N LEU A 53 7.65 12.56 3.48
CA LEU A 53 7.64 13.75 4.33
C LEU A 53 8.33 14.94 3.65
N GLU A 54 9.47 14.72 3.00
CA GLU A 54 10.15 15.73 2.18
C GLU A 54 9.24 16.24 1.07
N ALA A 55 8.59 15.34 0.32
CA ALA A 55 7.64 15.68 -0.73
C ALA A 55 6.42 16.46 -0.21
N SER A 56 6.04 16.28 1.06
CA SER A 56 4.96 17.04 1.71
C SER A 56 5.36 18.48 2.12
N GLY A 57 6.55 18.94 1.75
CA GLY A 57 7.12 20.23 2.14
C GLY A 57 7.61 20.27 3.60
N ARG A 58 7.79 19.10 4.20
CA ARG A 58 8.24 18.95 5.60
C ARG A 58 9.48 18.07 5.65
N GLY A 59 10.57 18.61 5.11
CA GLY A 59 11.89 18.00 5.25
C GLY A 59 12.29 17.81 6.71
N PRO A 60 13.29 16.97 7.00
CA PRO A 60 13.75 16.75 8.35
C PRO A 60 14.20 18.08 8.94
N ASP A 61 13.51 18.52 9.99
CA ASP A 61 14.00 19.61 10.83
C ASP A 61 15.24 19.08 11.57
N PRO A 62 16.43 19.69 11.39
CA PRO A 62 17.64 19.26 12.09
C PRO A 62 17.48 19.28 13.60
N HIS A 63 16.57 20.13 14.13
CA HIS A 63 16.30 20.27 15.56
C HIS A 63 15.10 19.44 16.05
N ALA A 64 14.26 18.93 15.11
CA ALA A 64 13.11 18.08 15.40
C ALA A 64 12.92 17.02 14.28
N PRO A 65 13.90 16.12 14.07
CA PRO A 65 13.95 15.21 12.91
C PRO A 65 12.76 14.24 12.81
N HIS A 66 11.97 14.13 13.88
CA HIS A 66 10.83 13.22 13.96
C HIS A 66 9.48 13.91 13.82
N THR A 67 9.44 15.24 13.56
CA THR A 67 8.17 15.98 13.51
C THR A 67 7.51 15.83 12.15
N VAL A 68 6.47 15.02 12.09
CA VAL A 68 5.68 14.75 10.87
C VAL A 68 4.77 15.94 10.50
N THR A 69 4.31 16.70 11.50
CA THR A 69 3.33 17.79 11.31
C THR A 69 3.19 18.60 12.61
N ALA A 70 2.54 19.77 12.52
CA ALA A 70 2.12 20.54 13.68
C ALA A 70 0.97 19.89 14.49
N ALA A 71 0.33 18.82 14.00
CA ALA A 71 -0.67 18.08 14.76
C ALA A 71 -0.06 17.44 16.03
N ALA A 72 -0.84 17.32 17.09
CA ALA A 72 -0.42 16.63 18.31
C ALA A 72 0.00 15.18 18.00
N PRO A 73 1.02 14.62 18.67
CA PRO A 73 1.47 13.24 18.42
C PRO A 73 0.37 12.19 18.52
N GLU A 74 -0.62 12.39 19.39
CA GLU A 74 -1.78 11.53 19.62
C GLU A 74 -2.77 11.53 18.43
N LEU A 75 -2.70 12.54 17.55
CA LEU A 75 -3.48 12.65 16.31
C LEU A 75 -2.69 12.24 15.07
N ARG A 76 -1.54 11.58 15.24
CA ARG A 76 -0.70 11.06 14.16
C ARG A 76 -0.80 9.54 14.15
N GLY A 77 -1.26 8.96 13.02
CA GLY A 77 -1.46 7.52 12.88
C GLY A 77 -0.48 6.87 11.90
N ALA A 78 -0.38 5.54 11.98
CA ALA A 78 0.34 4.70 11.03
C ALA A 78 -0.51 3.50 10.61
N VAL A 79 -0.59 3.23 9.30
CA VAL A 79 -1.19 2.00 8.77
C VAL A 79 -0.30 1.44 7.67
N VAL A 80 0.14 0.20 7.85
CA VAL A 80 1.03 -0.46 6.89
C VAL A 80 0.47 -1.80 6.45
N GLY A 81 0.33 -1.96 5.14
CA GLY A 81 0.01 -3.24 4.51
C GLY A 81 1.27 -4.03 4.18
N THR A 82 1.23 -5.33 4.44
CA THR A 82 2.32 -6.24 4.07
C THR A 82 1.82 -7.68 4.00
N ASN A 83 2.43 -8.49 3.12
CA ASN A 83 2.22 -9.94 3.12
C ASN A 83 3.52 -10.70 3.43
N SER A 84 4.69 -10.12 3.19
CA SER A 84 5.98 -10.83 3.25
C SER A 84 7.08 -10.10 4.04
N ALA A 85 6.79 -8.95 4.67
CA ALA A 85 7.82 -8.12 5.32
C ALA A 85 8.76 -8.87 6.27
N VAL A 86 8.31 -9.93 6.92
CA VAL A 86 9.07 -10.73 7.89
C VAL A 86 9.15 -12.21 7.51
N ALA A 87 8.73 -12.59 6.29
CA ALA A 87 8.68 -13.99 5.85
C ALA A 87 10.06 -14.67 5.89
N ALA A 88 11.09 -14.03 5.37
CA ALA A 88 12.46 -14.54 5.39
C ALA A 88 13.00 -14.70 6.83
N LEU A 89 12.65 -13.78 7.74
CA LEU A 89 13.02 -13.91 9.15
C LEU A 89 12.31 -15.10 9.81
N HIS A 90 11.03 -15.31 9.54
CA HIS A 90 10.29 -16.47 10.06
C HIS A 90 10.88 -17.78 9.55
N GLU A 91 11.24 -17.85 8.27
CA GLU A 91 11.88 -19.03 7.71
C GLU A 91 13.24 -19.32 8.38
N ALA A 92 14.08 -18.28 8.55
CA ALA A 92 15.37 -18.43 9.21
C ALA A 92 15.23 -18.88 10.68
N ILE A 93 14.23 -18.36 11.40
CA ILE A 93 13.91 -18.78 12.78
C ILE A 93 13.44 -20.23 12.79
N ASP A 94 12.51 -20.62 11.91
CA ASP A 94 12.01 -21.99 11.80
C ASP A 94 13.14 -22.99 11.51
N ASP A 95 14.00 -22.67 10.57
CA ASP A 95 15.18 -23.46 10.21
C ASP A 95 16.15 -23.63 11.40
N THR A 96 16.42 -22.55 12.13
CA THR A 96 17.30 -22.59 13.32
C THR A 96 16.70 -23.49 14.39
N VAL A 97 15.42 -23.32 14.70
CA VAL A 97 14.74 -24.14 15.72
C VAL A 97 14.74 -25.62 15.34
N ARG A 98 14.52 -25.92 14.06
CA ARG A 98 14.47 -27.32 13.56
C ARG A 98 15.83 -28.01 13.53
N ARG A 99 16.91 -27.29 13.24
CA ARG A 99 18.26 -27.87 13.12
C ARG A 99 19.04 -27.84 14.43
N GLU A 100 18.90 -26.78 15.22
CA GLU A 100 19.78 -26.50 16.35
C GLU A 100 19.02 -26.37 17.68
N GLY A 101 17.68 -26.26 17.62
CA GLY A 101 16.84 -26.05 18.78
C GLY A 101 16.63 -24.57 19.13
N ALA A 102 15.61 -24.29 19.94
CA ALA A 102 15.22 -22.91 20.30
C ALA A 102 16.31 -22.12 21.04
N SER A 103 17.21 -22.81 21.76
CA SER A 103 18.32 -22.17 22.47
C SER A 103 19.36 -21.53 21.54
N ALA A 104 19.38 -21.88 20.25
CA ALA A 104 20.28 -21.30 19.26
C ALA A 104 19.75 -19.97 18.66
N LEU A 105 18.49 -19.61 18.98
CA LEU A 105 17.93 -18.34 18.49
C LEU A 105 18.67 -17.16 19.07
N SER A 106 19.05 -16.21 18.21
CA SER A 106 19.66 -14.98 18.63
C SER A 106 18.65 -14.09 19.34
N PRO A 107 18.92 -13.64 20.59
CA PRO A 107 18.07 -12.66 21.27
C PRO A 107 17.87 -11.36 20.49
N MET A 108 18.78 -11.03 19.57
CA MET A 108 18.72 -9.82 18.75
C MET A 108 17.66 -9.90 17.64
N THR A 109 17.27 -11.11 17.22
CA THR A 109 16.26 -11.32 16.15
C THR A 109 14.84 -11.52 16.68
N VAL A 110 14.71 -12.05 17.89
CA VAL A 110 13.41 -12.33 18.51
C VAL A 110 12.47 -11.11 18.57
N PRO A 111 12.89 -9.90 18.90
CA PRO A 111 12.01 -8.73 18.89
C PRO A 111 11.39 -8.42 17.51
N TYR A 112 11.99 -8.93 16.42
CA TYR A 112 11.55 -8.68 15.05
C TYR A 112 10.63 -9.75 14.48
N PHE A 113 10.25 -10.73 15.30
CA PHE A 113 9.33 -11.81 14.91
C PHE A 113 7.93 -11.31 14.55
N SER A 114 7.46 -10.26 15.21
CA SER A 114 6.09 -9.79 15.01
C SER A 114 5.94 -8.90 13.79
N VAL A 115 4.96 -9.21 12.93
CA VAL A 115 4.68 -8.44 11.71
C VAL A 115 4.27 -6.97 11.99
N ASN A 116 3.68 -6.70 13.16
CA ASN A 116 3.29 -5.35 13.55
C ASN A 116 4.50 -4.43 13.86
N LEU A 117 5.69 -4.99 13.97
CA LEU A 117 6.92 -4.22 14.08
C LEU A 117 7.08 -3.20 12.94
N VAL A 118 6.60 -3.54 11.73
CA VAL A 118 6.75 -2.69 10.55
C VAL A 118 6.09 -1.33 10.78
N ALA A 119 4.82 -1.30 11.17
CA ALA A 119 4.12 -0.06 11.53
C ALA A 119 4.62 0.51 12.87
N GLY A 120 5.01 -0.34 13.82
CA GLY A 120 5.57 0.07 15.11
C GLY A 120 6.87 0.85 14.98
N ARG A 121 7.78 0.44 14.09
CA ARG A 121 9.02 1.18 13.81
C ARG A 121 8.75 2.53 13.17
N LEU A 122 7.80 2.60 12.23
CA LEU A 122 7.38 3.87 11.64
C LEU A 122 6.84 4.83 12.72
N SER A 123 6.02 4.31 13.63
CA SER A 123 5.46 5.10 14.73
C SER A 123 6.52 5.61 15.70
N THR A 124 7.48 4.77 16.04
CA THR A 124 8.58 5.16 16.94
C THR A 124 9.48 6.22 16.30
N GLU A 125 9.83 6.04 15.02
CA GLU A 125 10.72 6.95 14.27
C GLU A 125 10.12 8.36 14.14
N HIS A 126 8.80 8.43 13.92
CA HIS A 126 8.11 9.68 13.61
C HIS A 126 7.17 10.18 14.72
N LEU A 127 7.26 9.63 15.93
CA LEU A 127 6.42 9.99 17.08
C LEU A 127 4.92 9.98 16.75
N LEU A 128 4.47 8.90 16.10
CA LEU A 128 3.06 8.68 15.78
C LEU A 128 2.41 7.95 16.97
N LYS A 129 1.78 8.69 17.86
CA LYS A 129 1.22 8.16 19.13
C LYS A 129 -0.29 7.90 19.05
N GLY A 130 -0.91 8.16 17.92
CA GLY A 130 -2.29 7.80 17.64
C GLY A 130 -2.45 6.30 17.38
N PHE A 131 -3.37 5.96 16.47
CA PHE A 131 -3.56 4.56 16.10
C PHE A 131 -2.38 4.00 15.29
N ASN A 132 -2.15 2.69 15.44
CA ASN A 132 -1.12 1.95 14.70
C ASN A 132 -1.70 0.61 14.26
N LEU A 133 -1.69 0.36 12.95
CA LEU A 133 -2.23 -0.87 12.37
C LEU A 133 -1.24 -1.48 11.38
N THR A 134 -1.14 -2.80 11.40
CA THR A 134 -0.53 -3.58 10.32
C THR A 134 -1.59 -4.52 9.76
N VAL A 135 -1.78 -4.50 8.44
CA VAL A 135 -2.75 -5.33 7.73
C VAL A 135 -2.05 -6.31 6.80
N THR A 136 -2.59 -7.53 6.71
CA THR A 136 -1.96 -8.65 6.00
C THR A 136 -2.91 -9.35 5.03
N SER A 137 -3.99 -8.70 4.63
CA SER A 137 -4.95 -9.26 3.67
C SER A 137 -4.27 -9.58 2.33
N PRO A 138 -4.40 -10.83 1.82
CA PRO A 138 -3.67 -11.25 0.63
C PRO A 138 -3.87 -10.28 -0.55
N ARG A 139 -2.76 -9.81 -1.11
CA ARG A 139 -2.65 -8.89 -2.26
C ARG A 139 -3.21 -7.49 -2.07
N VAL A 140 -4.19 -7.30 -1.19
CA VAL A 140 -4.91 -6.01 -1.04
C VAL A 140 -4.44 -5.20 0.17
N ALA A 141 -3.59 -5.76 1.03
CA ALA A 141 -3.20 -5.13 2.30
C ALA A 141 -2.69 -3.68 2.15
N GLY A 142 -1.98 -3.37 1.06
CA GLY A 142 -1.50 -2.01 0.81
C GLY A 142 -2.63 -1.01 0.57
N VAL A 143 -3.59 -1.34 -0.28
CA VAL A 143 -4.78 -0.48 -0.52
C VAL A 143 -5.71 -0.48 0.68
N GLU A 144 -5.83 -1.61 1.39
CA GLU A 144 -6.57 -1.69 2.64
C GLU A 144 -5.98 -0.76 3.71
N ALA A 145 -4.65 -0.68 3.81
CA ALA A 145 -3.99 0.27 4.70
C ALA A 145 -4.37 1.73 4.38
N LEU A 146 -4.41 2.09 3.10
CA LEU A 146 -4.86 3.42 2.66
C LEU A 146 -6.35 3.66 2.99
N HIS A 147 -7.20 2.64 2.82
CA HIS A 147 -8.62 2.70 3.14
C HIS A 147 -8.87 2.92 4.64
N LEU A 148 -8.21 2.14 5.49
CA LEU A 148 -8.33 2.27 6.95
C LEU A 148 -7.80 3.61 7.43
N ALA A 149 -6.67 4.08 6.89
CA ALA A 149 -6.16 5.41 7.18
C ALA A 149 -7.18 6.51 6.86
N ALA A 150 -7.84 6.44 5.69
CA ALA A 150 -8.87 7.40 5.31
C ALA A 150 -10.09 7.35 6.24
N LEU A 151 -10.50 6.17 6.71
CA LEU A 151 -11.58 6.03 7.70
C LEU A 151 -11.22 6.65 9.05
N GLU A 152 -9.99 6.46 9.53
CA GLU A 152 -9.51 7.05 10.79
C GLU A 152 -9.44 8.59 10.70
N LEU A 153 -8.99 9.11 9.57
CA LEU A 153 -8.98 10.54 9.27
C LEU A 153 -10.41 11.12 9.23
N ALA A 154 -11.33 10.46 8.51
CA ALA A 154 -12.73 10.88 8.40
C ALA A 154 -13.47 10.83 9.76
N ALA A 155 -13.09 9.88 10.62
CA ALA A 155 -13.65 9.78 11.98
C ALA A 155 -13.05 10.79 12.97
N GLY A 156 -12.09 11.63 12.55
CA GLY A 156 -11.41 12.60 13.41
C GLY A 156 -10.46 11.97 14.45
N ARG A 157 -10.17 10.66 14.35
CA ARG A 157 -9.22 9.98 15.24
C ARG A 157 -7.76 10.25 14.89
N ALA A 158 -7.52 10.80 13.69
CA ALA A 158 -6.22 11.32 13.28
C ALA A 158 -6.38 12.62 12.49
N ALA A 159 -5.37 13.48 12.55
CA ALA A 159 -5.23 14.67 11.70
C ALA A 159 -4.25 14.42 10.54
N VAL A 160 -3.37 13.43 10.71
CA VAL A 160 -2.42 12.98 9.69
C VAL A 160 -2.12 11.50 9.90
N THR A 161 -1.97 10.76 8.80
CA THR A 161 -1.59 9.35 8.82
C THR A 161 -0.50 9.09 7.81
N LEU A 162 0.51 8.34 8.22
CA LEU A 162 1.45 7.71 7.30
C LEU A 162 0.90 6.33 6.92
N ALA A 163 0.56 6.13 5.66
CA ALA A 163 -0.08 4.90 5.21
C ALA A 163 0.48 4.40 3.88
N GLY A 164 0.62 3.08 3.74
CA GLY A 164 1.13 2.46 2.52
C GLY A 164 1.46 0.99 2.69
N ALA A 165 2.44 0.52 1.92
CA ALA A 165 2.87 -0.87 1.95
C ALA A 165 4.40 -1.01 1.99
N ALA A 166 4.88 -2.10 2.59
CA ALA A 166 6.28 -2.49 2.55
C ALA A 166 6.41 -4.01 2.46
N GLU A 167 7.27 -4.48 1.58
CA GLU A 167 7.53 -5.90 1.36
C GLU A 167 9.03 -6.20 1.32
N ALA A 168 9.38 -7.39 1.72
CA ALA A 168 10.68 -8.01 1.45
C ALA A 168 10.46 -9.27 0.63
N PRO A 169 11.46 -9.75 -0.13
CA PRO A 169 11.30 -10.97 -0.91
C PRO A 169 10.79 -12.13 -0.05
N ASP A 170 9.69 -12.73 -0.47
CA ASP A 170 9.13 -13.91 0.19
C ASP A 170 9.85 -15.17 -0.35
N PRO A 171 10.60 -15.89 0.47
CA PRO A 171 11.28 -17.12 0.03
C PRO A 171 10.30 -18.24 -0.35
N ARG A 172 9.01 -18.10 0.02
CA ARG A 172 7.94 -19.06 -0.26
C ARG A 172 6.95 -18.56 -1.32
N ALA A 173 7.31 -17.52 -2.08
CA ALA A 173 6.42 -16.95 -3.09
C ALA A 173 6.01 -17.94 -4.22
N GLY A 174 6.72 -19.05 -4.38
CA GLY A 174 6.51 -20.00 -5.46
C GLY A 174 6.76 -19.33 -6.82
N ASP A 175 5.82 -19.52 -7.75
CA ASP A 175 5.89 -18.92 -9.10
C ASP A 175 5.47 -17.42 -9.14
N ALA A 176 5.00 -16.87 -8.02
CA ALA A 176 4.62 -15.47 -7.98
C ALA A 176 5.87 -14.58 -7.89
N GLU A 177 5.92 -13.52 -8.70
CA GLU A 177 7.02 -12.56 -8.66
C GLU A 177 7.11 -11.92 -7.26
N PRO A 178 8.25 -12.05 -6.53
CA PRO A 178 8.41 -11.49 -5.20
C PRO A 178 8.47 -9.95 -5.28
N GLU A 179 8.00 -9.32 -4.23
CA GLU A 179 8.07 -7.86 -4.08
C GLU A 179 9.15 -7.47 -3.07
N ALA A 180 9.86 -6.39 -3.36
CA ALA A 180 10.82 -5.77 -2.45
C ALA A 180 10.67 -4.25 -2.52
N GLY A 181 10.67 -3.59 -1.37
CA GLY A 181 10.58 -2.13 -1.31
C GLY A 181 9.45 -1.63 -0.43
N ALA A 182 9.15 -0.33 -0.57
CA ALA A 182 8.06 0.32 0.12
C ALA A 182 7.48 1.49 -0.69
N ALA A 183 6.20 1.76 -0.49
CA ALA A 183 5.53 2.97 -0.96
C ALA A 183 4.64 3.50 0.16
N LEU A 184 4.75 4.78 0.46
CA LEU A 184 4.09 5.41 1.59
C LEU A 184 3.54 6.79 1.20
N PHE A 185 2.38 7.11 1.74
CA PHE A 185 1.73 8.41 1.60
C PHE A 185 1.63 9.13 2.94
N VAL A 186 1.73 10.45 2.90
CA VAL A 186 1.30 11.35 3.97
C VAL A 186 -0.15 11.74 3.66
N LEU A 187 -1.09 11.23 4.44
CA LEU A 187 -2.53 11.41 4.23
C LEU A 187 -3.12 12.38 5.24
N ARG A 188 -4.09 13.19 4.79
CA ARG A 188 -4.94 14.06 5.60
C ARG A 188 -6.42 13.82 5.29
N PRO A 189 -7.35 14.35 6.12
CA PRO A 189 -8.79 14.20 5.88
C PRO A 189 -9.20 14.61 4.48
N GLY A 190 -10.13 13.89 3.89
CA GLY A 190 -10.78 14.23 2.62
C GLY A 190 -11.55 15.55 2.71
N GLY A 191 -11.84 16.16 1.53
CA GLY A 191 -12.52 17.47 1.45
C GLY A 191 -11.65 18.67 1.84
N GLY A 192 -10.41 18.47 2.27
CA GLY A 192 -9.46 19.54 2.53
C GLY A 192 -8.74 20.04 1.27
N PRO A 193 -7.99 21.15 1.36
CA PRO A 193 -7.22 21.67 0.24
C PRO A 193 -6.15 20.67 -0.21
N VAL A 194 -6.04 20.48 -1.53
CA VAL A 194 -4.99 19.66 -2.14
C VAL A 194 -3.77 20.54 -2.38
N PRO A 195 -2.62 20.23 -1.78
CA PRO A 195 -1.41 21.03 -2.00
C PRO A 195 -0.86 20.84 -3.41
N ALA A 196 0.02 21.72 -3.85
CA ALA A 196 0.76 21.57 -5.10
C ALA A 196 1.50 20.22 -5.07
N GLY A 197 1.35 19.41 -6.12
CA GLY A 197 1.87 18.04 -6.19
C GLY A 197 1.11 17.02 -5.33
N GLY A 198 0.01 17.40 -4.68
CA GLY A 198 -0.87 16.49 -3.95
C GLY A 198 -1.92 15.82 -4.85
N ALA A 199 -2.71 14.95 -4.26
CA ALA A 199 -3.79 14.24 -4.96
C ALA A 199 -4.96 13.92 -4.03
N VAL A 200 -6.14 13.73 -4.60
CA VAL A 200 -7.27 13.09 -3.92
C VAL A 200 -7.18 11.59 -4.13
N LEU A 201 -7.19 10.84 -3.06
CA LEU A 201 -7.19 9.38 -3.04
C LEU A 201 -8.55 8.87 -2.57
N ARG A 202 -9.17 8.01 -3.36
CA ARG A 202 -10.42 7.33 -2.98
C ARG A 202 -10.25 5.83 -3.05
N THR A 203 -10.83 5.13 -2.08
CA THR A 203 -10.69 3.67 -1.96
C THR A 203 -12.01 3.01 -1.63
N VAL A 204 -12.21 1.80 -2.17
CA VAL A 204 -13.33 0.90 -1.87
C VAL A 204 -12.78 -0.51 -1.69
N LEU A 205 -13.24 -1.20 -0.66
CA LEU A 205 -12.93 -2.62 -0.46
C LEU A 205 -14.19 -3.46 -0.68
N ARG A 206 -14.01 -4.66 -1.22
CA ARG A 206 -15.07 -5.67 -1.39
C ARG A 206 -14.52 -7.05 -1.10
N PHE A 207 -15.42 -7.96 -0.85
CA PHE A 207 -15.11 -9.38 -0.72
C PHE A 207 -16.07 -10.20 -1.59
N VAL A 208 -15.51 -11.09 -2.38
CA VAL A 208 -16.24 -12.07 -3.18
C VAL A 208 -15.80 -13.46 -2.74
N PRO A 209 -16.68 -14.30 -2.20
CA PRO A 209 -16.30 -15.66 -1.83
C PRO A 209 -15.60 -16.37 -3.00
N PRO A 210 -14.46 -17.04 -2.81
CA PRO A 210 -13.66 -17.60 -3.91
C PRO A 210 -14.42 -18.60 -4.79
N SER A 211 -15.35 -19.34 -4.20
CA SER A 211 -16.22 -20.31 -4.91
C SER A 211 -17.41 -19.67 -5.62
N ALA A 212 -17.80 -18.44 -5.29
CA ALA A 212 -19.01 -17.82 -5.84
C ALA A 212 -18.97 -17.69 -7.37
N PRO A 213 -17.87 -17.29 -8.03
CA PRO A 213 -17.85 -17.17 -9.49
C PRO A 213 -17.99 -18.49 -10.26
N ALA A 214 -17.88 -19.65 -9.58
CA ALA A 214 -18.04 -20.96 -10.19
C ALA A 214 -19.49 -21.32 -10.55
N VAL A 215 -20.47 -20.63 -9.96
CA VAL A 215 -21.90 -20.81 -10.23
C VAL A 215 -22.51 -19.52 -10.79
N ALA A 216 -23.49 -19.64 -11.70
CA ALA A 216 -24.05 -18.51 -12.44
C ALA A 216 -24.58 -17.37 -11.53
N GLU A 217 -25.32 -17.71 -10.48
CA GLU A 217 -25.86 -16.74 -9.51
C GLU A 217 -24.75 -16.05 -8.73
N GLY A 218 -23.74 -16.81 -8.26
CA GLY A 218 -22.61 -16.26 -7.53
C GLY A 218 -21.75 -15.36 -8.42
N ARG A 219 -21.56 -15.74 -9.72
CA ARG A 219 -20.87 -14.89 -10.69
C ARG A 219 -21.61 -13.57 -10.92
N ARG A 220 -22.94 -13.60 -11.06
CA ARG A 220 -23.74 -12.38 -11.20
C ARG A 220 -23.56 -11.45 -10.00
N ARG A 221 -23.66 -11.97 -8.77
CA ARG A 221 -23.44 -11.18 -7.55
C ARG A 221 -22.02 -10.61 -7.46
N ALA A 222 -21.01 -11.36 -7.90
CA ALA A 222 -19.63 -10.87 -7.97
C ALA A 222 -19.51 -9.69 -8.94
N LEU A 223 -20.08 -9.80 -10.14
CA LEU A 223 -20.09 -8.73 -11.13
C LEU A 223 -20.80 -7.48 -10.60
N ASP A 224 -21.97 -7.64 -9.96
CA ASP A 224 -22.72 -6.54 -9.37
C ASP A 224 -21.95 -5.85 -8.24
N SER A 225 -21.27 -6.61 -7.38
CA SER A 225 -20.44 -6.07 -6.31
C SER A 225 -19.26 -5.23 -6.85
N VAL A 226 -18.64 -5.69 -7.93
CA VAL A 226 -17.56 -4.94 -8.61
C VAL A 226 -18.10 -3.66 -9.24
N ARG A 227 -19.24 -3.72 -9.97
CA ARG A 227 -19.88 -2.55 -10.56
C ARG A 227 -20.22 -1.50 -9.52
N GLN A 228 -20.86 -1.90 -8.42
CA GLN A 228 -21.19 -0.99 -7.31
C GLN A 228 -19.93 -0.29 -6.73
N ALA A 229 -18.79 -0.99 -6.64
CA ALA A 229 -17.55 -0.38 -6.20
C ALA A 229 -17.03 0.67 -7.20
N LEU A 230 -17.09 0.35 -8.48
CA LEU A 230 -16.67 1.24 -9.58
C LEU A 230 -17.58 2.48 -9.67
N ASP A 231 -18.88 2.29 -9.57
CA ASP A 231 -19.87 3.38 -9.61
C ASP A 231 -19.70 4.31 -8.40
N ALA A 232 -19.43 3.76 -7.21
CA ALA A 232 -19.15 4.56 -6.02
C ALA A 232 -17.89 5.43 -6.18
N LEU A 233 -16.87 4.92 -6.85
CA LEU A 233 -15.66 5.71 -7.15
C LEU A 233 -15.89 6.75 -8.23
N ARG A 234 -16.80 6.49 -9.19
CA ARG A 234 -17.13 7.40 -10.29
C ARG A 234 -18.00 8.57 -9.85
N ALA A 235 -18.92 8.38 -8.89
CA ALA A 235 -19.95 9.35 -8.52
C ALA A 235 -19.44 10.77 -8.21
N ASP A 236 -18.20 10.86 -7.69
CA ASP A 236 -17.62 12.11 -7.21
C ASP A 236 -16.41 12.61 -8.04
N GLY A 237 -16.37 12.29 -9.35
CA GLY A 237 -15.25 12.79 -10.17
C GLY A 237 -15.25 12.29 -11.61
N PRO A 238 -14.30 12.77 -12.43
CA PRO A 238 -14.20 12.39 -13.84
C PRO A 238 -13.96 10.89 -14.01
N ALA A 239 -14.27 10.37 -15.19
CA ALA A 239 -13.92 9.00 -15.55
C ALA A 239 -12.38 8.80 -15.48
N PRO A 240 -11.88 7.60 -15.16
CA PRO A 240 -10.46 7.34 -15.21
C PRO A 240 -9.98 7.28 -16.67
N ASP A 241 -8.79 7.80 -16.92
CA ASP A 241 -8.11 7.72 -18.21
C ASP A 241 -7.37 6.40 -18.38
N GLU A 242 -7.00 5.79 -17.25
CA GLU A 242 -6.24 4.56 -17.19
C GLU A 242 -6.79 3.63 -16.09
N VAL A 243 -7.00 2.37 -16.45
CA VAL A 243 -7.43 1.32 -15.53
C VAL A 243 -6.40 0.20 -15.53
N GLU A 244 -5.86 -0.09 -14.35
CA GLU A 244 -4.92 -1.19 -14.16
C GLU A 244 -5.54 -2.25 -13.25
N LEU A 245 -5.60 -3.49 -13.73
CA LEU A 245 -6.04 -4.66 -12.96
C LEU A 245 -4.83 -5.52 -12.58
N LEU A 246 -4.58 -5.62 -11.29
CA LEU A 246 -3.63 -6.54 -10.66
C LEU A 246 -4.41 -7.74 -10.11
N ALA A 247 -4.37 -8.89 -10.78
CA ALA A 247 -5.21 -10.02 -10.40
C ALA A 247 -4.45 -11.36 -10.36
N ASP A 248 -4.70 -12.12 -9.31
CA ASP A 248 -4.33 -13.54 -9.29
C ASP A 248 -5.08 -14.29 -10.41
N PRO A 249 -4.45 -15.27 -11.07
CA PRO A 249 -5.13 -16.19 -11.98
C PRO A 249 -6.15 -17.03 -11.16
N SER A 250 -7.43 -16.69 -11.29
CA SER A 250 -8.51 -17.31 -10.51
C SER A 250 -9.90 -16.93 -11.06
N PRO A 251 -10.95 -17.70 -10.75
CA PRO A 251 -12.32 -17.34 -11.11
C PRO A 251 -12.77 -15.97 -10.58
N VAL A 252 -12.23 -15.53 -9.43
CA VAL A 252 -12.45 -14.19 -8.89
C VAL A 252 -11.79 -13.13 -9.77
N GLY A 253 -10.51 -13.31 -10.12
CA GLY A 253 -9.77 -12.39 -11.01
C GLY A 253 -10.42 -12.26 -12.38
N ASP A 254 -10.94 -13.37 -12.93
CA ASP A 254 -11.64 -13.37 -14.22
C ASP A 254 -12.98 -12.65 -14.14
N ALA A 255 -13.77 -12.85 -13.07
CA ALA A 255 -15.01 -12.11 -12.86
C ALA A 255 -14.78 -10.60 -12.73
N VAL A 256 -13.71 -10.19 -12.03
CA VAL A 256 -13.34 -8.77 -11.93
C VAL A 256 -12.93 -8.22 -13.28
N ALA A 257 -12.14 -8.96 -14.07
CA ALA A 257 -11.74 -8.55 -15.41
C ALA A 257 -12.95 -8.38 -16.36
N ASP A 258 -13.94 -9.27 -16.27
CA ASP A 258 -15.17 -9.17 -17.05
C ASP A 258 -16.00 -7.95 -16.68
N ALA A 259 -16.16 -7.69 -15.38
CA ALA A 259 -16.89 -6.52 -14.89
C ALA A 259 -16.21 -5.21 -15.32
N LEU A 260 -14.87 -5.14 -15.22
CA LEU A 260 -14.10 -3.97 -15.66
C LEU A 260 -14.22 -3.74 -17.16
N ARG A 261 -14.10 -4.79 -17.99
CA ARG A 261 -14.26 -4.65 -19.44
C ARG A 261 -15.63 -4.11 -19.82
N SER A 262 -16.68 -4.64 -19.20
CA SER A 262 -18.04 -4.16 -19.42
C SER A 262 -18.21 -2.70 -18.97
N TRP A 263 -17.67 -2.34 -17.80
CA TRP A 263 -17.78 -0.99 -17.27
C TRP A 263 -16.99 0.04 -18.10
N CYS A 264 -15.79 -0.33 -18.58
CA CYS A 264 -14.97 0.53 -19.46
C CYS A 264 -15.61 0.74 -20.82
N ALA A 265 -16.38 -0.23 -21.35
CA ALA A 265 -17.06 -0.09 -22.62
C ALA A 265 -18.14 1.01 -22.64
N ASP A 266 -18.65 1.37 -21.45
CA ASP A 266 -19.65 2.43 -21.25
C ASP A 266 -19.00 3.82 -21.06
N LEU A 267 -17.65 3.91 -21.10
CA LEU A 267 -16.89 5.14 -20.90
C LEU A 267 -16.29 5.63 -22.23
N ALA A 268 -15.73 6.85 -22.18
CA ALA A 268 -14.80 7.31 -23.23
C ALA A 268 -13.61 6.33 -23.35
N PRO A 269 -12.84 6.35 -24.46
CA PRO A 269 -11.71 5.45 -24.61
C PRO A 269 -10.80 5.44 -23.38
N VAL A 270 -10.73 4.30 -22.69
CA VAL A 270 -9.95 4.08 -21.47
C VAL A 270 -8.90 3.03 -21.78
N SER A 271 -7.64 3.32 -21.45
CA SER A 271 -6.58 2.32 -21.53
C SER A 271 -6.72 1.34 -20.36
N MET A 272 -6.89 0.05 -20.64
CA MET A 272 -6.95 -0.99 -19.63
C MET A 272 -5.76 -1.95 -19.77
N CYS A 273 -4.97 -2.08 -18.71
CA CYS A 273 -3.91 -3.05 -18.60
C CYS A 273 -4.25 -4.10 -17.53
N ARG A 274 -4.00 -5.38 -17.81
CA ARG A 274 -4.07 -6.46 -16.82
C ARG A 274 -2.67 -7.02 -16.59
N SER A 275 -2.24 -7.06 -15.35
CA SER A 275 -1.02 -7.72 -14.92
C SER A 275 -1.32 -8.78 -13.85
N GLY A 276 -0.40 -9.73 -13.69
CA GLY A 276 -0.46 -10.68 -12.57
C GLY A 276 -0.31 -9.94 -11.24
N ALA A 277 -1.03 -10.37 -10.21
CA ALA A 277 -0.75 -9.93 -8.86
C ALA A 277 0.60 -10.52 -8.43
N ARG A 278 1.46 -9.67 -7.88
CA ARG A 278 2.75 -10.10 -7.32
C ARG A 278 2.56 -10.81 -5.98
N ALA A 279 3.64 -11.35 -5.41
CA ALA A 279 3.57 -12.10 -4.15
C ALA A 279 3.11 -11.26 -2.95
N GLY A 280 3.33 -9.94 -2.97
CA GLY A 280 3.00 -9.03 -1.88
C GLY A 280 1.79 -8.13 -2.11
N ALA A 281 1.76 -7.02 -1.39
CA ALA A 281 0.72 -6.00 -1.40
C ALA A 281 1.24 -4.61 -1.82
N LEU A 282 2.49 -4.53 -2.31
CA LEU A 282 3.18 -3.27 -2.60
C LEU A 282 2.80 -2.69 -3.98
N ALA A 283 2.69 -3.54 -5.00
CA ALA A 283 2.48 -3.10 -6.38
C ALA A 283 1.31 -2.11 -6.56
N PRO A 284 0.10 -2.32 -6.03
CA PRO A 284 -0.99 -1.37 -6.21
C PRO A 284 -0.69 0.00 -5.59
N VAL A 285 0.02 0.06 -4.47
CA VAL A 285 0.40 1.32 -3.81
C VAL A 285 1.45 2.07 -4.63
N VAL A 286 2.43 1.36 -5.20
CA VAL A 286 3.42 1.92 -6.12
C VAL A 286 2.74 2.50 -7.36
N ARG A 287 1.76 1.81 -7.92
CA ARG A 287 0.99 2.31 -9.08
C ARG A 287 0.23 3.59 -8.77
N LEU A 288 -0.34 3.69 -7.58
CA LEU A 288 -1.00 4.90 -7.12
C LEU A 288 -0.01 6.06 -6.89
N ALA A 289 1.21 5.77 -6.42
CA ALA A 289 2.22 6.77 -6.14
C ALA A 289 2.93 7.30 -7.40
N ALA A 290 2.98 6.53 -8.49
CA ALA A 290 3.83 6.82 -9.65
C ALA A 290 3.38 8.01 -10.49
N ARG A 291 2.10 8.43 -10.46
CA ARG A 291 1.55 9.44 -11.37
C ARG A 291 0.74 10.60 -10.76
N PRO A 292 0.03 10.47 -9.64
CA PRO A 292 -0.85 11.53 -9.15
C PRO A 292 -0.12 12.79 -8.76
N LEU A 293 1.20 12.71 -8.58
CA LEU A 293 2.05 13.83 -8.19
C LEU A 293 2.69 14.57 -9.39
N ALA A 294 2.45 14.09 -10.61
CA ALA A 294 2.88 14.78 -11.83
C ALA A 294 1.77 15.73 -12.31
N ALA A 295 2.07 17.01 -12.46
CA ALA A 295 1.12 17.99 -12.98
C ALA A 295 0.55 17.57 -14.34
N GLY A 296 -0.79 17.59 -14.49
CA GLY A 296 -1.49 17.20 -15.72
C GLY A 296 -1.69 15.67 -15.86
N ALA A 297 -1.40 14.87 -14.84
CA ALA A 297 -1.72 13.45 -14.85
C ALA A 297 -3.25 13.25 -14.70
N GLY A 298 -3.85 12.54 -15.64
CA GLY A 298 -5.26 12.14 -15.60
C GLY A 298 -5.57 11.24 -14.39
N ARG A 299 -6.83 10.86 -14.25
CA ARG A 299 -7.30 9.99 -13.19
C ARG A 299 -6.94 8.53 -13.47
N ARG A 300 -6.25 7.88 -12.52
CA ARG A 300 -5.94 6.44 -12.58
C ARG A 300 -6.84 5.65 -11.64
N LEU A 301 -7.33 4.51 -12.11
CA LEU A 301 -7.98 3.49 -11.32
C LEU A 301 -7.06 2.26 -11.22
N VAL A 302 -6.72 1.87 -10.01
CA VAL A 302 -6.02 0.61 -9.71
C VAL A 302 -6.99 -0.35 -9.03
N VAL A 303 -7.13 -1.54 -9.58
CA VAL A 303 -7.97 -2.61 -9.02
C VAL A 303 -7.09 -3.80 -8.69
N THR A 304 -7.22 -4.31 -7.49
CA THR A 304 -6.50 -5.52 -7.06
C THR A 304 -7.49 -6.61 -6.70
N ALA A 305 -7.26 -7.82 -7.22
CA ALA A 305 -8.11 -8.97 -6.98
C ALA A 305 -7.28 -10.20 -6.57
N SER A 306 -7.50 -10.67 -5.35
CA SER A 306 -6.88 -11.86 -4.81
C SER A 306 -7.72 -13.09 -5.11
N ARG A 307 -7.07 -14.24 -5.35
CA ARG A 307 -7.75 -15.55 -5.39
C ARG A 307 -8.49 -15.89 -4.11
N ALA A 308 -8.08 -15.30 -2.98
CA ALA A 308 -8.76 -15.45 -1.69
C ALA A 308 -10.07 -14.66 -1.58
N GLY A 309 -10.44 -13.89 -2.61
CA GLY A 309 -11.70 -13.15 -2.67
C GLY A 309 -11.60 -11.70 -2.22
N ASN A 310 -10.46 -11.25 -1.71
CA ASN A 310 -10.27 -9.84 -1.34
C ASN A 310 -10.13 -8.99 -2.60
N LEU A 311 -10.90 -7.91 -2.67
CA LEU A 311 -10.87 -6.94 -3.76
C LEU A 311 -10.63 -5.54 -3.20
N ALA A 312 -9.75 -4.80 -3.85
CA ALA A 312 -9.50 -3.40 -3.52
C ALA A 312 -9.53 -2.55 -4.78
N PHE A 313 -10.16 -1.41 -4.69
CA PHE A 313 -10.32 -0.42 -5.75
C PHE A 313 -9.81 0.92 -5.23
N ALA A 314 -8.93 1.56 -5.97
CA ALA A 314 -8.40 2.86 -5.59
C ALA A 314 -8.25 3.78 -6.80
N THR A 315 -8.64 5.04 -6.64
CA THR A 315 -8.37 6.10 -7.61
C THR A 315 -7.50 7.18 -6.98
N ALA A 316 -6.59 7.71 -7.77
CA ALA A 316 -5.82 8.90 -7.40
C ALA A 316 -5.89 9.91 -8.56
N HIS A 317 -6.11 11.18 -8.24
CA HIS A 317 -6.12 12.26 -9.22
C HIS A 317 -5.67 13.57 -8.59
N THR A 318 -4.98 14.39 -9.35
CA THR A 318 -4.66 15.77 -8.98
C THR A 318 -5.78 16.66 -9.51
N PRO A 319 -6.52 17.40 -8.66
CA PRO A 319 -7.51 18.36 -9.13
C PRO A 319 -6.83 19.44 -9.99
N GLU A 320 -7.52 19.87 -11.05
CA GLU A 320 -7.10 21.08 -11.75
C GLU A 320 -7.22 22.26 -10.80
N HIS A 321 -6.12 22.98 -10.59
CA HIS A 321 -6.19 24.27 -9.90
C HIS A 321 -6.92 25.24 -10.84
N THR A 322 -8.18 25.52 -10.57
CA THR A 322 -8.83 26.73 -11.10
C THR A 322 -8.23 27.93 -10.37
N ASP A 323 -7.37 28.67 -11.07
CA ASP A 323 -6.85 29.96 -10.64
C ASP A 323 -8.00 30.95 -10.32
#